data_36ccc104af4fed00e0d0277bbc09b821
#
_entry.id   36ccc104af4fed00e0d0277bbc09b821
#
_cell.length_a   1.000
_cell.length_b   1.000
_cell.length_c   1.000
_cell.angle_alpha   90.00
_cell.angle_beta   90.00
_cell.angle_gamma   90.00
#
_symmetry.space_group_name_H-M   'P 1'
#
loop_
_entity.id
_entity.type
_entity.pdbx_description
1 polymer ?
#
loop_
_entity_poly.entity_id
_entity_poly.type
_entity_poly.pdbx_seq_one_letter_code
_entity_poly.pdbx_strand_id
1 'polypeptide(L)'
;VAGTKEKKGPLGCCFDVVSQDDLFGGESWEDAESRIQSLAFEKLLEKTGMMPDDIRYIYAGDLLGQLIATSFGLKTYDVPLFGLYGACSTMGESLSLAAMCVNAGFADNVAAIASSHFASAEKQFRFPLLYGNQRPMSSTWTVTGAGAYLVSNSPVITKCDGDVCRIVDNGYANVIISGITTGKIVDYGVKDSMNMGACMAPAAADLIEANYKDFEVTKGYYDMIITGDLGYTGKEILLTLLKEKGIDISDIYTDCGIEVFDKNEQDTQSGGSGCGCSAIVLDTLVLDKLRKRELKRVLFVPTGALL
;
A
#
# COMPACT_ATOMS: atom_id res chain seq x y z
N VAL A 1 5.13 9.31 2.17
CA VAL A 1 4.65 10.63 1.68
C VAL A 1 3.15 10.64 1.73
N ALA A 2 2.54 11.72 2.19
CA ALA A 2 1.09 11.83 2.31
C ALA A 2 0.57 13.24 2.00
N GLY A 3 -0.72 13.32 1.64
CA GLY A 3 -1.42 14.56 1.38
C GLY A 3 -1.93 15.26 2.65
N THR A 4 -2.58 16.42 2.41
CA THR A 4 -3.10 17.27 3.49
C THR A 4 -4.28 16.66 4.24
N LYS A 5 -5.10 15.83 3.58
CA LYS A 5 -6.24 15.15 4.18
C LYS A 5 -5.79 13.97 5.05
N GLU A 6 -4.85 13.18 4.56
CA GLU A 6 -4.24 12.04 5.26
C GLU A 6 -3.52 12.50 6.54
N LYS A 7 -2.86 13.67 6.50
CA LYS A 7 -2.24 14.29 7.68
C LYS A 7 -3.21 14.52 8.84
N LYS A 8 -4.47 14.77 8.55
CA LYS A 8 -5.51 15.01 9.56
C LYS A 8 -6.08 13.72 10.15
N GLY A 9 -5.74 12.57 9.57
CA GLY A 9 -6.14 11.26 10.06
C GLY A 9 -5.30 10.76 11.24
N PRO A 10 -5.66 9.59 11.79
CA PRO A 10 -5.00 9.01 12.98
C PRO A 10 -3.49 8.79 12.81
N LEU A 11 -3.03 8.52 11.59
CA LEU A 11 -1.63 8.25 11.27
C LEU A 11 -0.84 9.50 10.84
N GLY A 12 -1.45 10.68 10.89
CA GLY A 12 -0.89 11.91 10.35
C GLY A 12 0.45 12.34 10.93
N CYS A 13 0.75 11.99 12.17
CA CYS A 13 2.03 12.27 12.81
C CYS A 13 3.17 11.33 12.39
N CYS A 14 2.85 10.24 11.69
CA CYS A 14 3.80 9.18 11.35
C CYS A 14 4.39 9.30 9.94
N PHE A 15 3.85 10.19 9.10
CA PHE A 15 4.34 10.35 7.72
C PHE A 15 5.68 11.11 7.68
N ASP A 16 6.65 10.59 6.95
CA ASP A 16 7.97 11.22 6.77
C ASP A 16 7.88 12.57 6.04
N VAL A 17 7.00 12.66 5.05
CA VAL A 17 6.79 13.87 4.24
C VAL A 17 5.30 14.14 4.09
N VAL A 18 4.89 15.36 4.36
CA VAL A 18 3.53 15.83 4.12
C VAL A 18 3.58 17.12 3.30
N SER A 19 2.86 17.16 2.19
CA SER A 19 2.78 18.36 1.38
C SER A 19 1.98 19.47 2.06
N GLN A 20 2.28 20.72 1.68
CA GLN A 20 1.50 21.89 2.09
C GLN A 20 0.33 22.17 1.15
N ASP A 21 0.36 21.61 -0.05
CA ASP A 21 -0.67 21.74 -1.09
C ASP A 21 -0.91 20.39 -1.77
N ASP A 22 -2.06 20.27 -2.45
CA ASP A 22 -2.48 19.04 -3.10
C ASP A 22 -1.78 18.79 -4.45
N LEU A 23 -1.04 19.78 -4.99
CA LEU A 23 -0.27 19.66 -6.23
C LEU A 23 1.18 19.22 -5.98
N PHE A 24 1.64 19.19 -4.74
CA PHE A 24 3.05 18.87 -4.41
C PHE A 24 4.06 19.73 -5.21
N GLY A 25 3.69 20.97 -5.50
CA GLY A 25 4.43 21.88 -6.35
C GLY A 25 4.39 21.52 -7.84
N GLY A 26 3.51 20.63 -8.28
CA GLY A 26 3.27 20.25 -9.66
C GLY A 26 2.36 21.22 -10.41
N GLU A 27 2.27 21.04 -11.74
CA GLU A 27 1.44 21.86 -12.63
C GLU A 27 0.08 21.20 -12.94
N SER A 28 -0.04 19.89 -12.72
CA SER A 28 -1.25 19.08 -12.92
C SER A 28 -1.40 18.02 -11.84
N TRP A 29 -2.56 17.38 -11.76
CA TRP A 29 -2.78 16.29 -10.80
C TRP A 29 -1.93 15.06 -11.11
N GLU A 30 -1.69 14.79 -12.38
CA GLU A 30 -0.82 13.70 -12.83
C GLU A 30 0.65 13.99 -12.51
N ASP A 31 1.09 15.26 -12.64
CA ASP A 31 2.43 15.69 -12.23
C ASP A 31 2.59 15.63 -10.70
N ALA A 32 1.54 16.03 -9.96
CA ALA A 32 1.52 15.89 -8.50
C ALA A 32 1.76 14.43 -8.06
N GLU A 33 1.08 13.47 -8.68
CA GLU A 33 1.28 12.06 -8.36
C GLU A 33 2.66 11.55 -8.75
N SER A 34 3.22 12.00 -9.89
CA SER A 34 4.61 11.72 -10.27
C SER A 34 5.60 12.21 -9.20
N ARG A 35 5.39 13.41 -8.68
CA ARG A 35 6.22 13.98 -7.60
C ARG A 35 6.09 13.23 -6.28
N ILE A 36 4.89 12.78 -5.92
CA ILE A 36 4.68 11.93 -4.73
C ILE A 36 5.55 10.67 -4.81
N GLN A 37 5.62 10.01 -5.97
CA GLN A 37 6.49 8.84 -6.16
C GLN A 37 7.97 9.17 -6.08
N SER A 38 8.42 10.25 -6.73
CA SER A 38 9.80 10.72 -6.61
C SER A 38 10.18 10.97 -5.15
N LEU A 39 9.36 11.74 -4.43
CA LEU A 39 9.60 12.05 -3.01
C LEU A 39 9.64 10.80 -2.13
N ALA A 40 8.80 9.80 -2.42
CA ALA A 40 8.82 8.54 -1.68
C ALA A 40 10.12 7.76 -1.94
N PHE A 41 10.58 7.70 -3.19
CA PHE A 41 11.84 7.05 -3.53
C PHE A 41 13.06 7.80 -2.96
N GLU A 42 13.09 9.14 -3.07
CA GLU A 42 14.13 9.97 -2.45
C GLU A 42 14.21 9.75 -0.94
N LYS A 43 13.05 9.68 -0.27
CA LYS A 43 13.01 9.42 1.16
C LYS A 43 13.49 8.01 1.51
N LEU A 44 13.22 7.01 0.66
CA LEU A 44 13.77 5.66 0.82
C LEU A 44 15.30 5.68 0.74
N LEU A 45 15.87 6.35 -0.28
CA LEU A 45 17.32 6.48 -0.45
C LEU A 45 17.95 7.21 0.73
N GLU A 46 17.36 8.31 1.19
CA GLU A 46 17.81 9.05 2.37
C GLU A 46 17.83 8.16 3.63
N LYS A 47 16.74 7.43 3.90
CA LYS A 47 16.61 6.57 5.09
C LYS A 47 17.55 5.37 5.06
N THR A 48 17.89 4.87 3.88
CA THR A 48 18.80 3.73 3.71
C THR A 48 20.26 4.13 3.53
N GLY A 49 20.52 5.40 3.21
CA GLY A 49 21.84 5.90 2.84
C GLY A 49 22.34 5.34 1.49
N MET A 50 21.43 4.84 0.66
CA MET A 50 21.75 4.27 -0.65
C MET A 50 21.64 5.33 -1.74
N MET A 51 22.41 5.07 -2.82
CA MET A 51 22.29 5.79 -4.08
C MET A 51 21.38 5.02 -5.04
N PRO A 52 20.81 5.64 -6.08
CA PRO A 52 20.03 4.91 -7.08
C PRO A 52 20.75 3.70 -7.67
N ASP A 53 22.05 3.78 -7.88
CA ASP A 53 22.89 2.71 -8.44
C ASP A 53 22.98 1.46 -7.52
N ASP A 54 22.68 1.61 -6.23
CA ASP A 54 22.62 0.49 -5.28
C ASP A 54 21.33 -0.32 -5.42
N ILE A 55 20.33 0.23 -6.11
CA ILE A 55 19.03 -0.40 -6.35
C ILE A 55 19.02 -1.05 -7.73
N ARG A 56 18.94 -2.36 -7.76
CA ARG A 56 19.03 -3.11 -9.03
C ARG A 56 17.77 -2.96 -9.90
N TYR A 57 16.58 -2.98 -9.27
CA TYR A 57 15.29 -2.87 -9.94
C TYR A 57 14.31 -2.05 -9.10
N ILE A 58 13.37 -1.41 -9.77
CA ILE A 58 12.19 -0.82 -9.17
C ILE A 58 10.96 -1.57 -9.68
N TYR A 59 10.14 -2.09 -8.77
CA TYR A 59 8.78 -2.56 -9.03
C TYR A 59 7.81 -1.51 -8.53
N ALA A 60 7.13 -0.82 -9.43
CA ALA A 60 6.30 0.32 -9.04
C ALA A 60 5.03 0.44 -9.87
N GLY A 61 4.03 1.07 -9.30
CA GLY A 61 2.80 1.38 -10.00
C GLY A 61 1.96 2.44 -9.33
N ASP A 62 0.95 2.85 -10.06
CA ASP A 62 -0.05 3.84 -9.68
C ASP A 62 -1.43 3.43 -10.23
N LEU A 63 -2.43 4.29 -10.09
CA LEU A 63 -3.79 4.02 -10.58
C LEU A 63 -4.05 4.57 -11.99
N LEU A 64 -3.13 5.33 -12.56
CA LEU A 64 -3.37 6.04 -13.81
C LEU A 64 -3.10 5.17 -15.04
N GLY A 65 -3.80 5.45 -16.11
CA GLY A 65 -3.58 4.80 -17.39
C GLY A 65 -2.14 4.90 -17.85
N GLN A 66 -1.59 3.77 -18.34
CA GLN A 66 -0.21 3.64 -18.82
C GLN A 66 0.85 3.90 -17.73
N LEU A 67 0.49 3.88 -16.44
CA LEU A 67 1.40 4.17 -15.32
C LEU A 67 2.12 5.50 -15.50
N ILE A 68 1.37 6.53 -15.84
CA ILE A 68 1.96 7.81 -16.22
C ILE A 68 2.68 8.47 -15.04
N ALA A 69 2.11 8.37 -13.83
CA ALA A 69 2.74 8.91 -12.64
C ALA A 69 4.05 8.19 -12.31
N THR A 70 4.04 6.87 -12.34
CA THR A 70 5.22 6.03 -12.09
C THR A 70 6.33 6.31 -13.11
N SER A 71 5.98 6.31 -14.39
CA SER A 71 6.96 6.48 -15.47
C SER A 71 7.62 7.86 -15.40
N PHE A 72 6.85 8.93 -15.21
CA PHE A 72 7.39 10.28 -15.16
C PHE A 72 8.07 10.60 -13.81
N GLY A 73 7.58 10.05 -12.72
CA GLY A 73 8.16 10.24 -11.39
C GLY A 73 9.52 9.58 -11.22
N LEU A 74 9.73 8.42 -11.86
CA LEU A 74 10.93 7.62 -11.62
C LEU A 74 11.97 7.65 -12.77
N LYS A 75 11.64 8.23 -13.93
CA LYS A 75 12.49 8.24 -15.11
C LYS A 75 13.89 8.85 -14.94
N THR A 76 14.07 9.71 -13.96
CA THR A 76 15.33 10.46 -13.75
C THR A 76 16.38 9.68 -12.94
N TYR A 77 16.01 8.55 -12.35
CA TYR A 77 16.92 7.79 -11.48
C TYR A 77 17.78 6.76 -12.19
N ASP A 78 17.52 6.52 -13.47
CA ASP A 78 18.28 5.57 -14.34
C ASP A 78 18.32 4.12 -13.77
N VAL A 79 17.27 3.72 -13.04
CA VAL A 79 17.11 2.38 -12.49
C VAL A 79 16.11 1.60 -13.34
N PRO A 80 16.38 0.35 -13.74
CA PRO A 80 15.42 -0.48 -14.48
C PRO A 80 14.08 -0.60 -13.75
N LEU A 81 12.99 -0.21 -14.42
CA LEU A 81 11.65 -0.11 -13.88
C LEU A 81 10.73 -1.20 -14.46
N PHE A 82 10.08 -1.94 -13.56
CA PHE A 82 8.95 -2.80 -13.89
C PHE A 82 7.66 -2.10 -13.44
N GLY A 83 6.87 -1.64 -14.41
CA GLY A 83 5.59 -1.02 -14.17
C GLY A 83 4.51 -2.06 -13.87
N LEU A 84 3.82 -1.91 -12.74
CA LEU A 84 2.80 -2.83 -12.26
C LEU A 84 1.45 -2.13 -12.19
N TYR A 85 0.40 -2.83 -12.65
CA TYR A 85 -0.96 -2.28 -12.66
C TYR A 85 -1.96 -3.27 -12.09
N GLY A 86 -1.90 -3.47 -10.78
CA GLY A 86 -2.83 -4.29 -10.01
C GLY A 86 -3.95 -3.46 -9.35
N ALA A 87 -4.20 -2.23 -9.79
CA ALA A 87 -5.06 -1.27 -9.12
C ALA A 87 -4.68 -1.14 -7.63
N CYS A 88 -5.61 -1.29 -6.69
CA CYS A 88 -5.31 -1.17 -5.26
C CYS A 88 -4.39 -2.26 -4.71
N SER A 89 -4.19 -3.39 -5.42
CA SER A 89 -3.25 -4.45 -5.00
C SER A 89 -1.79 -4.17 -5.32
N THR A 90 -1.48 -3.11 -6.07
CA THR A 90 -0.14 -2.81 -6.60
C THR A 90 0.95 -2.82 -5.53
N MET A 91 0.67 -2.36 -4.30
CA MET A 91 1.69 -2.40 -3.23
C MET A 91 2.05 -3.84 -2.83
N GLY A 92 1.07 -4.72 -2.67
CA GLY A 92 1.32 -6.14 -2.37
C GLY A 92 1.99 -6.87 -3.53
N GLU A 93 1.61 -6.56 -4.77
CA GLU A 93 2.23 -7.08 -5.98
C GLU A 93 3.70 -6.67 -6.08
N SER A 94 4.00 -5.37 -5.88
CA SER A 94 5.36 -4.84 -5.89
C SER A 94 6.26 -5.52 -4.86
N LEU A 95 5.78 -5.65 -3.62
CA LEU A 95 6.52 -6.32 -2.55
C LEU A 95 6.74 -7.81 -2.83
N SER A 96 5.72 -8.49 -3.36
CA SER A 96 5.79 -9.92 -3.68
C SER A 96 6.82 -10.18 -4.77
N LEU A 97 6.78 -9.41 -5.87
CA LEU A 97 7.73 -9.54 -6.96
C LEU A 97 9.15 -9.13 -6.55
N ALA A 98 9.31 -8.08 -5.75
CA ALA A 98 10.60 -7.69 -5.19
C ALA A 98 11.18 -8.81 -4.32
N ALA A 99 10.39 -9.42 -3.44
CA ALA A 99 10.82 -10.52 -2.60
C ALA A 99 11.18 -11.78 -3.40
N MET A 100 10.39 -12.13 -4.43
CA MET A 100 10.71 -13.22 -5.36
C MET A 100 12.02 -12.97 -6.09
N CYS A 101 12.24 -11.74 -6.59
CA CYS A 101 13.45 -11.33 -7.29
C CYS A 101 14.70 -11.47 -6.41
N VAL A 102 14.64 -10.94 -5.18
CA VAL A 102 15.74 -11.02 -4.22
C VAL A 102 16.00 -12.46 -3.79
N ASN A 103 14.94 -13.22 -3.47
CA ASN A 103 15.08 -14.62 -3.04
C ASN A 103 15.62 -15.53 -4.15
N ALA A 104 15.34 -15.22 -5.41
CA ALA A 104 15.87 -15.94 -6.57
C ALA A 104 17.31 -15.53 -6.95
N GLY A 105 17.90 -14.53 -6.26
CA GLY A 105 19.26 -14.07 -6.49
C GLY A 105 19.45 -13.19 -7.73
N PHE A 106 18.38 -12.62 -8.30
CA PHE A 106 18.50 -11.68 -9.41
C PHE A 106 18.95 -10.28 -8.95
N ALA A 107 18.75 -9.96 -7.70
CA ALA A 107 19.14 -8.67 -7.11
C ALA A 107 19.37 -8.81 -5.60
N ASP A 108 20.26 -7.97 -5.06
CA ASP A 108 20.45 -7.83 -3.61
C ASP A 108 19.50 -6.80 -3.03
N ASN A 109 19.23 -5.72 -3.77
CA ASN A 109 18.38 -4.61 -3.35
C ASN A 109 17.40 -4.26 -4.44
N VAL A 110 16.12 -4.18 -4.08
CA VAL A 110 15.00 -3.87 -4.98
C VAL A 110 14.06 -2.89 -4.28
N ALA A 111 13.64 -1.85 -4.98
CA ALA A 111 12.61 -0.95 -4.47
C ALA A 111 11.22 -1.40 -4.91
N ALA A 112 10.27 -1.40 -3.97
CA ALA A 112 8.85 -1.61 -4.20
C ALA A 112 8.09 -0.33 -3.89
N ILE A 113 7.35 0.23 -4.84
CA ILE A 113 6.72 1.55 -4.71
C ILE A 113 5.28 1.50 -5.21
N ALA A 114 4.36 2.14 -4.48
CA ALA A 114 3.02 2.39 -4.98
C ALA A 114 2.53 3.78 -4.55
N SER A 115 1.77 4.42 -5.41
CA SER A 115 1.15 5.72 -5.15
C SER A 115 -0.29 5.77 -5.60
N SER A 116 -1.03 6.70 -5.04
CA SER A 116 -2.29 7.20 -5.58
C SER A 116 -2.44 8.67 -5.22
N HIS A 117 -3.22 9.39 -6.03
CA HIS A 117 -3.59 10.77 -5.76
C HIS A 117 -5.08 10.94 -5.99
N PHE A 118 -5.80 11.56 -5.04
CA PHE A 118 -7.24 11.70 -5.11
C PHE A 118 -7.71 12.30 -6.44
N ALA A 119 -7.21 13.49 -6.80
CA ALA A 119 -7.74 14.21 -7.95
C ALA A 119 -7.39 13.57 -9.29
N SER A 120 -6.19 12.99 -9.44
CA SER A 120 -5.80 12.27 -10.65
C SER A 120 -6.64 11.00 -10.86
N ALA A 121 -6.83 10.22 -9.80
CA ALA A 121 -7.64 9.01 -9.84
C ALA A 121 -9.13 9.31 -10.07
N GLU A 122 -9.71 10.25 -9.32
CA GLU A 122 -11.11 10.64 -9.48
C GLU A 122 -11.42 11.16 -10.89
N LYS A 123 -10.51 11.96 -11.46
CA LYS A 123 -10.62 12.46 -12.84
C LYS A 123 -10.67 11.33 -13.87
N GLN A 124 -9.96 10.24 -13.62
CA GLN A 124 -9.88 9.11 -14.54
C GLN A 124 -11.02 8.10 -14.34
N PHE A 125 -11.40 7.80 -13.09
CA PHE A 125 -12.27 6.68 -12.78
C PHE A 125 -13.69 7.07 -12.44
N ARG A 126 -13.94 8.30 -12.00
CA ARG A 126 -15.28 8.79 -11.63
C ARG A 126 -15.78 9.85 -12.57
N PHE A 127 -16.55 9.42 -13.55
CA PHE A 127 -17.09 10.30 -14.56
C PHE A 127 -18.63 10.29 -14.57
N PRO A 128 -19.30 11.45 -14.69
CA PRO A 128 -18.72 12.79 -14.77
C PRO A 128 -18.26 13.33 -13.41
N LEU A 129 -17.10 13.97 -13.41
CA LEU A 129 -16.48 14.53 -12.21
C LEU A 129 -17.35 15.54 -11.45
N LEU A 130 -18.26 16.21 -12.16
CA LEU A 130 -19.21 17.18 -11.59
C LEU A 130 -20.13 16.58 -10.50
N TYR A 131 -20.33 15.26 -10.51
CA TYR A 131 -21.12 14.55 -9.50
C TYR A 131 -20.27 13.91 -8.40
N GLY A 132 -18.99 14.20 -8.36
CA GLY A 132 -18.04 13.63 -7.38
C GLY A 132 -18.39 13.87 -5.91
N ASN A 133 -19.24 14.87 -5.62
CA ASN A 133 -19.75 15.12 -4.27
C ASN A 133 -20.92 14.21 -3.86
N GLN A 134 -21.54 13.50 -4.79
CA GLN A 134 -22.65 12.59 -4.53
C GLN A 134 -22.12 11.18 -4.33
N ARG A 135 -21.54 10.94 -3.16
CA ARG A 135 -20.95 9.64 -2.82
C ARG A 135 -21.86 8.85 -1.89
N PRO A 136 -22.24 7.61 -2.27
CA PRO A 136 -22.99 6.72 -1.36
C PRO A 136 -22.11 6.30 -0.16
N MET A 137 -22.76 5.80 0.89
CA MET A 137 -22.08 5.35 2.11
C MET A 137 -21.09 4.19 1.88
N SER A 138 -21.24 3.45 0.78
CA SER A 138 -20.34 2.37 0.36
C SER A 138 -19.07 2.86 -0.34
N SER A 139 -19.06 4.12 -0.80
CA SER A 139 -17.89 4.67 -1.52
C SER A 139 -16.72 4.94 -0.59
N THR A 140 -15.53 4.90 -1.15
CA THR A 140 -14.29 5.21 -0.47
C THR A 140 -13.66 6.50 -0.99
N TRP A 141 -12.69 7.03 -0.27
CA TRP A 141 -11.91 8.20 -0.67
C TRP A 141 -10.52 7.77 -1.12
N THR A 142 -10.14 8.05 -2.35
CA THR A 142 -8.79 7.75 -2.84
C THR A 142 -7.76 8.51 -2.00
N VAL A 143 -6.83 7.77 -1.40
CA VAL A 143 -5.75 8.32 -0.59
C VAL A 143 -4.74 9.02 -1.49
N THR A 144 -4.30 10.20 -1.08
CA THR A 144 -3.18 10.92 -1.68
C THR A 144 -1.90 10.59 -0.93
N GLY A 145 -1.08 9.71 -1.51
CA GLY A 145 0.17 9.30 -0.87
C GLY A 145 0.94 8.25 -1.64
N ALA A 146 2.18 8.03 -1.22
CA ALA A 146 3.05 6.98 -1.73
C ALA A 146 3.87 6.35 -0.60
N GLY A 147 4.13 5.06 -0.72
CA GLY A 147 5.12 4.33 0.06
C GLY A 147 6.18 3.73 -0.84
N ALA A 148 7.44 3.82 -0.41
CA ALA A 148 8.58 3.18 -1.05
C ALA A 148 9.30 2.28 -0.03
N TYR A 149 9.60 1.06 -0.44
CA TYR A 149 10.15 0.01 0.42
C TYR A 149 11.38 -0.59 -0.22
N LEU A 150 12.44 -0.76 0.57
CA LEU A 150 13.58 -1.56 0.18
C LEU A 150 13.34 -3.01 0.58
N VAL A 151 13.43 -3.90 -0.39
CA VAL A 151 13.51 -5.35 -0.18
C VAL A 151 14.94 -5.77 -0.46
N SER A 152 15.59 -6.37 0.54
CA SER A 152 17.02 -6.72 0.47
C SER A 152 17.26 -8.12 1.02
N ASN A 153 18.31 -8.80 0.52
CA ASN A 153 18.78 -10.08 1.05
C ASN A 153 19.51 -9.94 2.39
N SER A 154 19.85 -8.72 2.79
CA SER A 154 20.58 -8.42 4.03
C SER A 154 19.89 -7.28 4.78
N PRO A 155 19.90 -7.30 6.11
CA PRO A 155 19.37 -6.19 6.88
C PRO A 155 20.20 -4.93 6.63
N VAL A 156 19.56 -3.87 6.12
CA VAL A 156 20.17 -2.55 5.92
C VAL A 156 19.70 -1.63 7.02
N ILE A 157 20.57 -1.33 7.96
CA ILE A 157 20.32 -0.34 9.00
C ILE A 157 21.47 0.67 8.91
N THR A 158 21.19 1.85 8.40
CA THR A 158 22.19 2.91 8.27
C THR A 158 21.95 4.00 9.30
N LYS A 159 23.02 4.42 9.97
CA LYS A 159 23.09 5.67 10.70
C LYS A 159 24.15 6.51 10.00
N CYS A 160 23.75 7.68 9.50
CA CYS A 160 24.68 8.61 8.87
C CYS A 160 25.14 9.64 9.90
N ASP A 161 26.46 9.80 10.02
CA ASP A 161 27.10 10.86 10.80
C ASP A 161 27.95 11.68 9.80
N GLY A 162 27.37 12.77 9.28
CA GLY A 162 27.95 13.50 8.16
C GLY A 162 27.96 12.65 6.88
N ASP A 163 29.09 12.62 6.17
CA ASP A 163 29.27 11.89 4.92
C ASP A 163 29.51 10.38 5.10
N VAL A 164 29.52 9.87 6.34
CA VAL A 164 29.80 8.46 6.64
C VAL A 164 28.54 7.76 7.14
N CYS A 165 27.97 6.92 6.30
CA CYS A 165 26.87 6.04 6.68
C CYS A 165 27.43 4.70 7.19
N ARG A 166 26.98 4.25 8.35
CA ARG A 166 27.34 2.96 8.95
C ARG A 166 26.09 2.13 9.16
N ILE A 167 26.20 0.84 8.87
CA ILE A 167 25.19 -0.14 9.29
C ILE A 167 25.23 -0.21 10.81
N VAL A 168 24.14 0.12 11.47
CA VAL A 168 24.04 0.11 12.93
C VAL A 168 22.84 -0.72 13.34
N ASP A 169 23.04 -1.61 14.30
CA ASP A 169 21.93 -2.22 15.04
C ASP A 169 21.29 -1.12 15.91
N ASN A 170 20.12 -0.65 15.52
CA ASN A 170 19.38 0.40 16.23
C ASN A 170 18.42 -0.17 17.30
N GLY A 171 18.50 -1.47 17.58
CA GLY A 171 17.61 -2.14 18.53
C GLY A 171 16.20 -2.43 18.03
N TYR A 172 15.88 -2.06 16.79
CA TYR A 172 14.60 -2.42 16.16
C TYR A 172 14.68 -3.83 15.57
N ALA A 173 13.56 -4.54 15.59
CA ALA A 173 13.49 -5.86 14.95
C ALA A 173 13.56 -5.71 13.43
N ASN A 174 14.34 -6.58 12.79
CA ASN A 174 14.29 -6.73 11.34
C ASN A 174 12.93 -7.31 10.94
N VAL A 175 12.27 -6.67 10.00
CA VAL A 175 11.02 -7.16 9.43
C VAL A 175 11.35 -7.94 8.17
N ILE A 176 10.84 -9.15 8.06
CA ILE A 176 11.08 -10.05 6.92
C ILE A 176 9.78 -10.41 6.22
N ILE A 177 9.83 -10.58 4.92
CA ILE A 177 8.77 -11.23 4.14
C ILE A 177 9.05 -12.73 4.22
N SER A 178 8.28 -13.45 5.05
CA SER A 178 8.51 -14.88 5.32
C SER A 178 7.77 -15.80 4.37
N GLY A 179 6.79 -15.29 3.63
CA GLY A 179 6.01 -16.05 2.67
C GLY A 179 5.14 -15.17 1.81
N ILE A 180 4.72 -15.71 0.68
CA ILE A 180 3.86 -15.04 -0.31
C ILE A 180 2.77 -16.00 -0.72
N THR A 181 1.52 -15.52 -0.69
CA THR A 181 0.38 -16.19 -1.33
C THR A 181 -0.09 -15.34 -2.49
N THR A 182 0.00 -15.84 -3.70
CA THR A 182 -0.44 -15.11 -4.89
C THR A 182 -1.94 -15.27 -5.06
N GLY A 183 -2.64 -14.15 -5.21
CA GLY A 183 -4.06 -14.12 -5.50
C GLY A 183 -4.37 -14.45 -6.95
N LYS A 184 -5.66 -14.59 -7.22
CA LYS A 184 -6.21 -14.76 -8.57
C LYS A 184 -7.39 -13.82 -8.77
N ILE A 185 -7.85 -13.69 -10.01
CA ILE A 185 -9.08 -12.96 -10.31
C ILE A 185 -10.28 -13.74 -9.77
N VAL A 186 -11.10 -13.05 -8.95
CA VAL A 186 -12.34 -13.58 -8.38
C VAL A 186 -13.47 -12.63 -8.76
N ASP A 187 -14.44 -13.11 -9.52
CA ASP A 187 -15.57 -12.31 -10.01
C ASP A 187 -16.90 -12.84 -9.45
N TYR A 188 -17.55 -12.03 -8.61
CA TYR A 188 -18.91 -12.26 -8.10
C TYR A 188 -19.94 -11.42 -8.84
N GLY A 189 -19.59 -10.81 -9.96
CA GLY A 189 -20.49 -10.03 -10.81
C GLY A 189 -20.88 -8.66 -10.23
N VAL A 190 -20.13 -8.13 -9.29
CA VAL A 190 -20.34 -6.77 -8.78
C VAL A 190 -19.94 -5.77 -9.85
N LYS A 191 -20.86 -4.84 -10.16
CA LYS A 191 -20.70 -3.82 -11.23
C LYS A 191 -20.81 -2.38 -10.71
N ASP A 192 -21.05 -2.21 -9.42
CA ASP A 192 -21.17 -0.90 -8.79
C ASP A 192 -19.79 -0.33 -8.47
N SER A 193 -19.30 0.58 -9.32
CA SER A 193 -18.01 1.26 -9.13
C SER A 193 -17.94 2.14 -7.87
N MET A 194 -19.10 2.43 -7.26
CA MET A 194 -19.18 3.16 -5.98
C MET A 194 -19.14 2.21 -4.77
N ASN A 195 -18.98 0.89 -4.99
CA ASN A 195 -18.89 -0.11 -3.93
C ASN A 195 -17.70 -1.07 -4.18
N MET A 196 -16.50 -0.52 -4.21
CA MET A 196 -15.28 -1.29 -4.46
C MET A 196 -15.05 -2.34 -3.37
N GLY A 197 -15.42 -2.06 -2.11
CA GLY A 197 -15.29 -3.02 -1.01
C GLY A 197 -16.06 -4.31 -1.27
N ALA A 198 -17.27 -4.24 -1.83
CA ALA A 198 -18.03 -5.43 -2.20
C ALA A 198 -17.40 -6.20 -3.37
N CYS A 199 -16.76 -5.51 -4.29
CA CYS A 199 -16.04 -6.15 -5.40
C CYS A 199 -14.79 -6.89 -4.92
N MET A 200 -14.02 -6.28 -4.02
CA MET A 200 -12.72 -6.80 -3.56
C MET A 200 -12.83 -7.85 -2.45
N ALA A 201 -13.85 -7.79 -1.60
CA ALA A 201 -13.98 -8.70 -0.46
C ALA A 201 -13.97 -10.19 -0.83
N PRO A 202 -14.59 -10.66 -1.92
CA PRO A 202 -14.49 -12.06 -2.35
C PRO A 202 -13.06 -12.49 -2.70
N ALA A 203 -12.29 -11.64 -3.37
CA ALA A 203 -10.90 -11.94 -3.72
C ALA A 203 -10.00 -11.98 -2.47
N ALA A 204 -10.21 -11.06 -1.52
CA ALA A 204 -9.53 -11.10 -0.23
C ALA A 204 -9.87 -12.36 0.57
N ALA A 205 -11.14 -12.79 0.57
CA ALA A 205 -11.57 -14.02 1.23
C ALA A 205 -10.93 -15.28 0.61
N ASP A 206 -10.87 -15.34 -0.72
CA ASP A 206 -10.22 -16.45 -1.44
C ASP A 206 -8.72 -16.51 -1.12
N LEU A 207 -8.04 -15.38 -1.13
CA LEU A 207 -6.60 -15.32 -0.82
C LEU A 207 -6.30 -15.68 0.63
N ILE A 208 -7.08 -15.20 1.60
CA ILE A 208 -6.91 -15.54 3.02
C ILE A 208 -7.14 -17.05 3.23
N GLU A 209 -8.18 -17.63 2.60
CA GLU A 209 -8.42 -19.07 2.65
C GLU A 209 -7.26 -19.86 2.06
N ALA A 210 -6.73 -19.45 0.89
CA ALA A 210 -5.58 -20.08 0.27
C ALA A 210 -4.35 -20.01 1.18
N ASN A 211 -4.05 -18.82 1.75
CA ASN A 211 -2.96 -18.66 2.69
C ASN A 211 -3.09 -19.58 3.92
N TYR A 212 -4.28 -19.69 4.48
CA TYR A 212 -4.53 -20.57 5.62
C TYR A 212 -4.26 -22.05 5.28
N LYS A 213 -4.57 -22.47 4.07
CA LYS A 213 -4.26 -23.83 3.59
C LYS A 213 -2.79 -24.03 3.30
N ASP A 214 -2.17 -23.10 2.56
CA ASP A 214 -0.79 -23.23 2.07
C ASP A 214 0.24 -23.19 3.22
N PHE A 215 -0.03 -22.38 4.25
CA PHE A 215 0.83 -22.24 5.42
C PHE A 215 0.34 -23.02 6.65
N GLU A 216 -0.70 -23.87 6.50
CA GLU A 216 -1.30 -24.66 7.59
C GLU A 216 -1.61 -23.78 8.82
N VAL A 217 -2.19 -22.59 8.56
CA VAL A 217 -2.41 -21.55 9.58
C VAL A 217 -3.40 -22.03 10.64
N THR A 218 -2.97 -21.97 11.88
CA THR A 218 -3.81 -22.29 13.06
C THR A 218 -4.21 -21.00 13.80
N LYS A 219 -5.19 -21.13 14.70
CA LYS A 219 -5.63 -19.99 15.54
C LYS A 219 -4.43 -19.41 16.32
N GLY A 220 -4.24 -18.10 16.22
CA GLY A 220 -3.15 -17.38 16.90
C GLY A 220 -1.82 -17.39 16.11
N TYR A 221 -1.81 -17.84 14.87
CA TYR A 221 -0.63 -17.75 14.01
C TYR A 221 -0.29 -16.32 13.63
N TYR A 222 -1.30 -15.54 13.21
CA TYR A 222 -1.17 -14.11 12.95
C TYR A 222 -1.64 -13.28 14.15
N ASP A 223 -0.91 -12.21 14.44
CA ASP A 223 -1.31 -11.18 15.41
C ASP A 223 -2.25 -10.16 14.75
N MET A 224 -2.13 -9.97 13.42
CA MET A 224 -2.95 -9.06 12.64
C MET A 224 -3.11 -9.59 11.21
N ILE A 225 -4.32 -9.43 10.67
CA ILE A 225 -4.61 -9.55 9.23
C ILE A 225 -5.14 -8.20 8.78
N ILE A 226 -4.49 -7.61 7.79
CA ILE A 226 -4.83 -6.27 7.30
C ILE A 226 -5.00 -6.26 5.78
N THR A 227 -6.16 -5.79 5.33
CA THR A 227 -6.45 -5.58 3.90
C THR A 227 -6.08 -4.17 3.45
N GLY A 228 -6.01 -3.94 2.13
CA GLY A 228 -5.53 -2.67 1.57
C GLY A 228 -6.52 -1.53 1.70
N ASP A 229 -7.77 -1.74 1.28
CA ASP A 229 -8.74 -0.67 1.14
C ASP A 229 -10.18 -1.18 0.90
N LEU A 230 -10.54 -2.26 1.57
CA LEU A 230 -11.91 -2.75 1.54
C LEU A 230 -12.89 -1.78 2.23
N GLY A 231 -12.38 -1.02 3.19
CA GLY A 231 -13.17 -0.10 3.99
C GLY A 231 -14.20 -0.79 4.88
N TYR A 232 -15.09 0.00 5.48
CA TYR A 232 -16.10 -0.53 6.41
C TYR A 232 -17.05 -1.51 5.74
N THR A 233 -17.55 -1.20 4.55
CA THR A 233 -18.47 -2.06 3.80
C THR A 233 -17.81 -3.38 3.41
N GLY A 234 -16.62 -3.33 2.84
CA GLY A 234 -15.90 -4.54 2.44
C GLY A 234 -15.46 -5.41 3.62
N LYS A 235 -15.13 -4.80 4.77
CA LYS A 235 -14.84 -5.51 6.02
C LYS A 235 -16.01 -6.41 6.43
N GLU A 236 -17.23 -5.89 6.47
CA GLU A 236 -18.41 -6.65 6.88
C GLU A 236 -18.66 -7.85 5.94
N ILE A 237 -18.50 -7.63 4.63
CA ILE A 237 -18.64 -8.67 3.62
C ILE A 237 -17.55 -9.73 3.79
N LEU A 238 -16.29 -9.31 3.91
CA LEU A 238 -15.15 -10.22 4.08
C LEU A 238 -15.32 -11.13 5.29
N LEU A 239 -15.64 -10.55 6.45
CA LEU A 239 -15.82 -11.31 7.69
C LEU A 239 -16.97 -12.32 7.57
N THR A 240 -18.06 -11.95 6.88
CA THR A 240 -19.18 -12.85 6.61
C THR A 240 -18.74 -14.03 5.73
N LEU A 241 -18.07 -13.75 4.60
CA LEU A 241 -17.60 -14.77 3.67
C LEU A 241 -16.61 -15.75 4.32
N LEU A 242 -15.70 -15.26 5.14
CA LEU A 242 -14.73 -16.11 5.84
C LEU A 242 -15.40 -16.95 6.93
N LYS A 243 -16.38 -16.40 7.64
CA LYS A 243 -17.14 -17.15 8.65
C LYS A 243 -17.93 -18.30 8.05
N GLU A 244 -18.50 -18.13 6.86
CA GLU A 244 -19.17 -19.21 6.10
C GLU A 244 -18.20 -20.35 5.76
N LYS A 245 -16.90 -20.05 5.62
CA LYS A 245 -15.81 -21.00 5.38
C LYS A 245 -15.21 -21.58 6.68
N GLY A 246 -15.74 -21.19 7.84
CA GLY A 246 -15.22 -21.62 9.14
C GLY A 246 -13.96 -20.87 9.60
N ILE A 247 -13.62 -19.77 8.97
CA ILE A 247 -12.47 -18.92 9.30
C ILE A 247 -12.96 -17.66 10.00
N ASP A 248 -12.67 -17.51 11.29
CA ASP A 248 -12.99 -16.30 12.06
C ASP A 248 -11.72 -15.53 12.37
N ILE A 249 -11.62 -14.33 11.80
CA ILE A 249 -10.49 -13.40 11.96
C ILE A 249 -10.93 -12.09 12.64
N SER A 250 -12.14 -11.98 13.13
CA SER A 250 -12.75 -10.74 13.61
C SER A 250 -11.92 -10.01 14.67
N ASP A 251 -11.25 -10.76 15.55
CA ASP A 251 -10.45 -10.21 16.65
C ASP A 251 -9.08 -9.66 16.23
N ILE A 252 -8.57 -10.07 15.04
CA ILE A 252 -7.23 -9.71 14.57
C ILE A 252 -7.25 -8.96 13.24
N TYR A 253 -8.44 -8.65 12.74
CA TYR A 253 -8.62 -8.03 11.43
C TYR A 253 -8.78 -6.52 11.50
N THR A 254 -8.06 -5.83 10.60
CA THR A 254 -8.31 -4.44 10.26
C THR A 254 -8.12 -4.20 8.76
N ASP A 255 -8.28 -2.94 8.32
CA ASP A 255 -8.15 -2.53 6.91
C ASP A 255 -7.44 -1.18 6.83
N CYS A 256 -6.50 -1.01 5.90
CA CYS A 256 -5.74 0.23 5.77
C CYS A 256 -6.65 1.44 5.50
N GLY A 257 -7.73 1.26 4.72
CA GLY A 257 -8.69 2.32 4.45
C GLY A 257 -9.48 2.76 5.69
N ILE A 258 -9.62 1.87 6.68
CA ILE A 258 -10.23 2.18 7.98
C ILE A 258 -9.24 2.94 8.87
N GLU A 259 -7.97 2.57 8.84
CA GLU A 259 -6.94 3.12 9.72
C GLU A 259 -6.43 4.51 9.31
N VAL A 260 -6.51 4.85 8.02
CA VAL A 260 -5.91 6.09 7.48
C VAL A 260 -6.74 7.34 7.77
N PHE A 261 -8.05 7.21 7.93
CA PHE A 261 -8.96 8.34 8.15
C PHE A 261 -9.79 8.17 9.42
N ASP A 262 -10.08 9.29 10.09
CA ASP A 262 -11.05 9.31 11.19
C ASP A 262 -12.47 9.33 10.63
N LYS A 263 -13.25 8.30 10.98
CA LYS A 263 -14.63 8.13 10.50
C LYS A 263 -15.57 9.25 10.92
N ASN A 264 -15.33 9.86 12.08
CA ASN A 264 -16.22 10.85 12.67
C ASN A 264 -15.87 12.29 12.24
N GLU A 265 -14.58 12.53 11.97
CA GLU A 265 -14.04 13.87 11.69
C GLU A 265 -13.83 14.11 10.19
N GLN A 266 -13.72 13.04 9.39
CA GLN A 266 -13.40 13.13 7.97
C GLN A 266 -14.47 12.48 7.11
N ASP A 267 -15.01 13.23 6.14
CA ASP A 267 -16.01 12.73 5.19
C ASP A 267 -15.37 11.79 4.14
N THR A 268 -15.17 10.53 4.52
CA THR A 268 -14.60 9.48 3.67
C THR A 268 -15.52 8.29 3.46
N GLN A 269 -16.74 8.34 4.00
CA GLN A 269 -17.78 7.32 3.90
C GLN A 269 -17.28 5.93 4.35
N SER A 270 -16.98 5.01 3.41
CA SER A 270 -16.49 3.67 3.72
C SER A 270 -14.99 3.61 4.06
N GLY A 271 -14.27 4.73 4.07
CA GLY A 271 -12.85 4.79 4.39
C GLY A 271 -11.96 5.18 3.22
N GLY A 272 -10.66 4.93 3.34
CA GLY A 272 -9.67 5.20 2.30
C GLY A 272 -9.61 4.12 1.21
N SER A 273 -9.11 4.48 0.02
CA SER A 273 -8.85 3.53 -1.06
C SER A 273 -7.63 3.88 -1.90
N GLY A 274 -7.28 2.98 -2.82
CA GLY A 274 -6.14 3.13 -3.72
C GLY A 274 -4.86 2.46 -3.21
N CYS A 275 -3.94 2.19 -4.13
CA CYS A 275 -2.67 1.53 -3.75
C CYS A 275 -1.78 2.41 -2.87
N GLY A 276 -1.91 3.74 -2.92
CA GLY A 276 -1.31 4.65 -1.96
C GLY A 276 -1.81 4.45 -0.53
N CYS A 277 -3.09 4.04 -0.35
CA CYS A 277 -3.64 3.75 0.97
C CYS A 277 -2.87 2.63 1.67
N SER A 278 -2.80 1.47 1.05
CA SER A 278 -2.05 0.33 1.59
C SER A 278 -0.56 0.64 1.72
N ALA A 279 0.00 1.43 0.79
CA ALA A 279 1.39 1.81 0.82
C ALA A 279 1.75 2.67 2.05
N ILE A 280 1.00 3.71 2.36
CA ILE A 280 1.34 4.58 3.51
C ILE A 280 1.03 3.93 4.86
N VAL A 281 -0.03 3.12 4.95
CA VAL A 281 -0.41 2.45 6.21
C VAL A 281 0.53 1.29 6.55
N LEU A 282 1.09 0.62 5.55
CA LEU A 282 2.08 -0.44 5.77
C LEU A 282 3.29 0.07 6.57
N ASP A 283 3.85 1.24 6.23
CA ASP A 283 4.98 1.80 6.99
C ASP A 283 4.56 2.32 8.37
N THR A 284 3.52 3.17 8.38
CA THR A 284 3.17 3.96 9.56
C THR A 284 2.48 3.16 10.67
N LEU A 285 1.83 2.06 10.33
CA LEU A 285 1.13 1.20 11.29
C LEU A 285 1.79 -0.17 11.41
N VAL A 286 1.91 -0.88 10.28
CA VAL A 286 2.28 -2.31 10.30
C VAL A 286 3.76 -2.49 10.60
N LEU A 287 4.63 -1.85 9.82
CA LEU A 287 6.09 -1.98 10.02
C LEU A 287 6.54 -1.33 11.32
N ASP A 288 5.91 -0.22 11.74
CA ASP A 288 6.21 0.42 13.02
C ASP A 288 5.95 -0.55 14.20
N LYS A 289 4.77 -1.19 14.22
CA LYS A 289 4.44 -2.18 15.25
C LYS A 289 5.30 -3.44 15.20
N LEU A 290 5.65 -3.92 14.00
CA LEU A 290 6.57 -5.07 13.84
C LEU A 290 7.98 -4.71 14.33
N ARG A 291 8.52 -3.54 13.98
CA ARG A 291 9.83 -3.05 14.44
C ARG A 291 9.87 -2.88 15.96
N LYS A 292 8.80 -2.41 16.58
CA LYS A 292 8.66 -2.29 18.03
C LYS A 292 8.37 -3.63 18.72
N ARG A 293 8.19 -4.71 17.98
CA ARG A 293 7.82 -6.05 18.48
C ARG A 293 6.47 -6.09 19.18
N GLU A 294 5.60 -5.14 18.90
CA GLU A 294 4.20 -5.17 19.33
C GLU A 294 3.41 -6.22 18.57
N LEU A 295 3.79 -6.47 17.32
CA LEU A 295 3.32 -7.56 16.47
C LEU A 295 4.52 -8.43 16.05
N LYS A 296 4.26 -9.72 15.81
CA LYS A 296 5.27 -10.70 15.35
C LYS A 296 4.99 -11.21 13.95
N ARG A 297 3.72 -11.42 13.61
CA ARG A 297 3.29 -11.96 12.31
C ARG A 297 2.06 -11.21 11.82
N VAL A 298 2.16 -10.65 10.64
CA VAL A 298 1.08 -9.93 9.99
C VAL A 298 0.84 -10.54 8.61
N LEU A 299 -0.41 -10.75 8.25
CA LEU A 299 -0.83 -11.05 6.88
C LEU A 299 -1.34 -9.75 6.25
N PHE A 300 -0.62 -9.25 5.25
CA PHE A 300 -0.94 -8.03 4.51
C PHE A 300 -1.57 -8.40 3.16
N VAL A 301 -2.81 -7.99 2.93
CA VAL A 301 -3.67 -8.47 1.83
C VAL A 301 -4.24 -7.29 1.03
N PRO A 302 -3.44 -6.51 0.28
CA PRO A 302 -3.97 -5.53 -0.66
C PRO A 302 -4.71 -6.22 -1.81
N THR A 303 -5.85 -5.67 -2.20
CA THR A 303 -6.75 -6.28 -3.20
C THR A 303 -7.16 -5.22 -4.20
N GLY A 304 -7.14 -5.54 -5.49
CA GLY A 304 -7.55 -4.62 -6.56
C GLY A 304 -8.96 -4.89 -7.05
N ALA A 305 -9.66 -3.85 -7.47
CA ALA A 305 -10.94 -3.91 -8.15
C ALA A 305 -10.79 -3.56 -9.62
N LEU A 306 -11.41 -4.35 -10.49
CA LEU A 306 -11.63 -4.04 -11.90
C LEU A 306 -13.15 -3.95 -12.11
N LEU A 307 -13.66 -2.75 -12.33
CA LEU A 307 -15.10 -2.45 -12.43
C LEU A 307 -15.41 -1.67 -13.70
#